data_4225b884321304be6344e61fc23ac542
#
_entry.id   4225b884321304be6344e61fc23ac542
#
_cell.length_a   1.000
_cell.length_b   1.000
_cell.length_c   1.000
_cell.angle_alpha   90.00
_cell.angle_beta   90.00
_cell.angle_gamma   90.00
#
_symmetry.space_group_name_H-M   'P 1'
#
loop_
_entity.id
_entity.type
_entity.pdbx_description
1 polymer ?
#
loop_
_entity_poly.entity_id
_entity_poly.type
_entity_poly.pdbx_seq_one_letter_code
_entity_poly.pdbx_strand_id
1 'polypeptide(L)'
;SGGKDGSFVAHQLKYKYNMHPLCVTWAPLKYTEIGRRNLDNFIASGFNHILGTPDPIVTKKLTNLSFRHVGDPFQPFIYGQTNYPLHMAVKHKVSLIMYGENGEVEYGGNMKTAYQPQREIKDHDHMYFSGFPPEFWQEHGVSMFDLMPFMPPNFQEIKDNKTEIHFYGYYKMWDPQENF
;
A
#
# COMPACT_ATOMS: atom_id res chain seq x y z
N SER A 1 2.34 4.65 6.57
CA SER A 1 3.23 4.91 7.69
C SER A 1 2.54 5.64 8.80
N GLY A 2 3.16 5.70 9.98
CA GLY A 2 2.48 6.07 11.24
C GLY A 2 1.93 4.84 11.98
N GLY A 3 1.79 3.69 11.32
CA GLY A 3 1.65 2.39 11.97
C GLY A 3 3.02 1.85 12.39
N LYS A 4 3.05 0.97 13.41
CA LYS A 4 4.30 0.43 13.99
C LYS A 4 5.22 -0.19 12.94
N ASP A 5 4.67 -0.99 12.06
CA ASP A 5 5.45 -1.81 11.11
C ASP A 5 6.11 -0.96 10.02
N GLY A 6 5.36 -0.08 9.38
CA GLY A 6 5.92 0.85 8.40
C GLY A 6 6.91 1.85 9.01
N SER A 7 6.68 2.29 10.25
CA SER A 7 7.60 3.18 10.97
C SER A 7 8.90 2.47 11.33
N PHE A 8 8.82 1.23 11.81
CA PHE A 8 9.98 0.39 12.10
C PHE A 8 10.83 0.16 10.85
N VAL A 9 10.21 -0.24 9.74
CA VAL A 9 10.95 -0.47 8.49
C VAL A 9 11.62 0.80 8.00
N ALA A 10 10.91 1.93 7.97
CA ALA A 10 11.49 3.22 7.57
C ALA A 10 12.71 3.58 8.45
N HIS A 11 12.60 3.37 9.77
CA HIS A 11 13.69 3.58 10.71
C HIS A 11 14.89 2.66 10.42
N GLN A 12 14.66 1.36 10.21
CA GLN A 12 15.72 0.41 9.87
C GLN A 12 16.43 0.80 8.55
N LEU A 13 15.66 1.11 7.51
CA LEU A 13 16.23 1.51 6.23
C LEU A 13 17.09 2.76 6.36
N LYS A 14 16.64 3.75 7.12
CA LYS A 14 17.38 5.01 7.29
C LYS A 14 18.61 4.87 8.18
N TYR A 15 18.46 4.32 9.38
CA TYR A 15 19.52 4.40 10.40
C TYR A 15 20.42 3.18 10.44
N LYS A 16 19.93 2.00 10.04
CA LYS A 16 20.76 0.79 10.01
C LYS A 16 21.41 0.56 8.65
N TYR A 17 20.65 0.81 7.57
CA TYR A 17 21.13 0.56 6.20
C TYR A 17 21.60 1.83 5.48
N ASN A 18 21.55 2.99 6.14
CA ASN A 18 21.96 4.28 5.61
C ASN A 18 21.30 4.64 4.26
N MET A 19 20.03 4.26 4.12
CA MET A 19 19.19 4.57 2.95
C MET A 19 18.42 5.87 3.17
N HIS A 20 17.86 6.44 2.12
CA HIS A 20 17.01 7.63 2.17
C HIS A 20 15.57 7.30 1.75
N PRO A 21 14.77 6.63 2.61
CA PRO A 21 13.44 6.21 2.22
C PRO A 21 12.51 7.41 1.99
N LEU A 22 11.77 7.36 0.88
CA LEU A 22 10.59 8.18 0.65
C LEU A 22 9.38 7.40 1.19
N CYS A 23 8.84 7.85 2.31
CA CYS A 23 7.69 7.20 2.92
C CYS A 23 6.41 7.62 2.21
N VAL A 24 5.59 6.64 1.84
CA VAL A 24 4.34 6.87 1.14
C VAL A 24 3.19 6.28 1.95
N THR A 25 2.15 7.06 2.14
CA THR A 25 0.94 6.63 2.84
C THR A 25 -0.29 6.92 2.00
N TRP A 26 -1.18 5.95 1.90
CA TRP A 26 -2.54 6.15 1.43
C TRP A 26 -3.45 6.44 2.63
N ALA A 27 -4.19 7.53 2.57
CA ALA A 27 -5.04 7.95 3.67
C ALA A 27 -6.18 6.95 3.90
N PRO A 28 -6.45 6.54 5.14
CA PRO A 28 -7.64 5.76 5.47
C PRO A 28 -8.90 6.62 5.32
N LEU A 29 -10.06 5.97 5.22
CA LEU A 29 -11.34 6.67 5.15
C LEU A 29 -11.58 7.58 6.37
N LYS A 30 -11.09 7.17 7.54
CA LYS A 30 -11.18 7.94 8.78
C LYS A 30 -9.96 7.69 9.66
N TYR A 31 -9.37 8.75 10.18
CA TYR A 31 -8.33 8.66 11.20
C TYR A 31 -8.96 8.60 12.61
N THR A 32 -8.37 7.76 13.47
CA THR A 32 -8.51 7.96 14.91
C THR A 32 -7.59 9.09 15.36
N GLU A 33 -7.86 9.70 16.51
CA GLU A 33 -6.98 10.73 17.08
C GLU A 33 -5.56 10.22 17.29
N ILE A 34 -5.42 8.99 17.79
CA ILE A 34 -4.12 8.34 18.00
C ILE A 34 -3.44 8.09 16.65
N GLY A 35 -4.16 7.55 15.67
CA GLY A 35 -3.59 7.28 14.34
C GLY A 35 -3.11 8.55 13.64
N ARG A 36 -3.85 9.66 13.77
CA ARG A 36 -3.43 10.95 13.22
C ARG A 36 -2.17 11.47 13.92
N ARG A 37 -2.17 11.45 15.25
CA ARG A 37 -1.01 11.87 16.05
C ARG A 37 0.24 11.02 15.74
N ASN A 38 0.08 9.72 15.56
CA ASN A 38 1.19 8.84 15.18
C ASN A 38 1.77 9.20 13.82
N LEU A 39 0.91 9.49 12.83
CA LEU A 39 1.37 9.94 11.51
C LEU A 39 2.12 11.28 11.59
N ASP A 40 1.58 12.25 12.34
CA ASP A 40 2.19 13.58 12.49
C ASP A 40 3.56 13.45 13.22
N ASN A 41 3.65 12.61 14.25
CA ASN A 41 4.91 12.32 14.95
C ASN A 41 5.93 11.63 14.03
N PHE A 42 5.47 10.68 13.19
CA PHE A 42 6.32 10.02 12.24
C PHE A 42 6.90 11.00 11.21
N ILE A 43 6.09 11.91 10.69
CA ILE A 43 6.56 12.97 9.78
C ILE A 43 7.56 13.88 10.49
N ALA A 44 7.24 14.32 11.71
CA ALA A 44 8.10 15.20 12.52
C ALA A 44 9.44 14.54 12.90
N SER A 45 9.54 13.20 12.88
CA SER A 45 10.78 12.47 13.18
C SER A 45 11.82 12.49 12.05
N GLY A 46 11.56 13.25 10.98
CA GLY A 46 12.57 13.55 9.94
C GLY A 46 12.57 12.59 8.75
N PHE A 47 11.41 12.03 8.42
CA PHE A 47 11.22 11.26 7.19
C PHE A 47 10.59 12.12 6.08
N ASN A 48 11.13 11.99 4.86
CA ASN A 48 10.42 12.48 3.68
C ASN A 48 9.14 11.68 3.49
N HIS A 49 8.00 12.36 3.39
CA HIS A 49 6.70 11.70 3.39
C HIS A 49 5.75 12.29 2.34
N ILE A 50 5.03 11.42 1.67
CA ILE A 50 3.94 11.76 0.77
C ILE A 50 2.66 11.09 1.26
N LEU A 51 1.59 11.89 1.43
CA LEU A 51 0.26 11.42 1.78
C LEU A 51 -0.65 11.52 0.57
N GLY A 52 -1.12 10.40 0.06
CA GLY A 52 -2.18 10.32 -0.92
C GLY A 52 -3.54 10.35 -0.24
N THR A 53 -4.34 11.36 -0.54
CA THR A 53 -5.70 11.49 0.01
C THR A 53 -6.69 11.42 -1.14
N PRO A 54 -7.43 10.31 -1.30
CA PRO A 54 -8.46 10.20 -2.33
C PRO A 54 -9.68 11.07 -2.00
N ASP A 55 -10.53 11.31 -2.99
CA ASP A 55 -11.82 11.95 -2.78
C ASP A 55 -12.65 11.13 -1.76
N PRO A 56 -13.06 11.73 -0.63
CA PRO A 56 -13.79 11.01 0.42
C PRO A 56 -15.20 10.59 -0.02
N ILE A 57 -15.82 11.29 -0.98
CA ILE A 57 -17.14 10.95 -1.51
C ILE A 57 -17.04 9.68 -2.35
N VAL A 58 -16.06 9.64 -3.25
CA VAL A 58 -15.78 8.46 -4.09
C VAL A 58 -15.37 7.28 -3.21
N THR A 59 -14.47 7.50 -2.26
CA THR A 59 -14.03 6.45 -1.32
C THR A 59 -15.19 5.86 -0.53
N LYS A 60 -16.09 6.70 -0.01
CA LYS A 60 -17.30 6.26 0.70
C LYS A 60 -18.23 5.46 -0.21
N LYS A 61 -18.42 5.89 -1.46
CA LYS A 61 -19.23 5.16 -2.45
C LYS A 61 -18.64 3.77 -2.72
N LEU A 62 -17.33 3.71 -3.00
CA LEU A 62 -16.61 2.45 -3.22
C LEU A 62 -16.66 1.53 -2.00
N THR A 63 -16.47 2.06 -0.79
CA THR A 63 -16.59 1.30 0.46
C THR A 63 -17.98 0.67 0.61
N ASN A 64 -19.03 1.41 0.30
CA ASN A 64 -20.40 0.89 0.36
C ASN A 64 -20.64 -0.20 -0.70
N LEU A 65 -20.19 0.02 -1.92
CA LEU A 65 -20.32 -0.95 -3.01
C LEU A 65 -19.51 -2.23 -2.70
N SER A 66 -18.27 -2.11 -2.29
CA SER A 66 -17.44 -3.26 -1.96
C SER A 66 -17.99 -4.08 -0.79
N PHE A 67 -18.51 -3.41 0.24
CA PHE A 67 -19.18 -4.12 1.33
C PHE A 67 -20.39 -4.91 0.85
N ARG A 68 -21.23 -4.34 -0.04
CA ARG A 68 -22.43 -4.99 -0.55
C ARG A 68 -22.16 -6.15 -1.52
N HIS A 69 -21.14 -6.02 -2.37
CA HIS A 69 -20.89 -6.98 -3.45
C HIS A 69 -19.80 -8.01 -3.10
N VAL A 70 -18.85 -7.63 -2.26
CA VAL A 70 -17.70 -8.47 -1.88
C VAL A 70 -17.72 -8.87 -0.42
N GLY A 71 -18.46 -8.12 0.43
CA GLY A 71 -18.45 -8.32 1.89
C GLY A 71 -17.26 -7.65 2.59
N ASP A 72 -16.39 -6.95 1.84
CA ASP A 72 -15.21 -6.28 2.36
C ASP A 72 -15.26 -4.76 2.16
N PRO A 73 -15.40 -3.97 3.24
CA PRO A 73 -15.40 -2.51 3.15
C PRO A 73 -14.01 -1.91 2.92
N PHE A 74 -12.93 -2.69 3.06
CA PHE A 74 -11.56 -2.19 2.94
C PHE A 74 -11.03 -2.19 1.50
N GLN A 75 -11.76 -2.76 0.56
CA GLN A 75 -11.33 -2.90 -0.83
C GLN A 75 -10.77 -1.60 -1.44
N PRO A 76 -11.40 -0.41 -1.33
CA PRO A 76 -10.84 0.83 -1.89
C PRO A 76 -9.55 1.27 -1.17
N PHE A 77 -9.42 0.96 0.11
CA PHE A 77 -8.16 1.21 0.84
C PHE A 77 -7.04 0.30 0.33
N ILE A 78 -7.35 -0.97 0.08
CA ILE A 78 -6.39 -1.96 -0.47
C ILE A 78 -5.89 -1.52 -1.85
N TYR A 79 -6.78 -1.03 -2.74
CA TYR A 79 -6.36 -0.49 -4.04
C TYR A 79 -5.33 0.63 -3.88
N GLY A 80 -5.64 1.64 -3.06
CA GLY A 80 -4.75 2.77 -2.87
C GLY A 80 -3.45 2.38 -2.18
N GLN A 81 -3.50 1.55 -1.14
CA GLN A 81 -2.33 1.05 -0.44
C GLN A 81 -1.39 0.25 -1.38
N THR A 82 -1.97 -0.44 -2.35
CA THR A 82 -1.23 -1.27 -3.32
C THR A 82 -0.70 -0.43 -4.49
N ASN A 83 -1.53 0.42 -5.08
CA ASN A 83 -1.23 1.09 -6.33
C ASN A 83 -0.53 2.46 -6.16
N TYR A 84 -0.84 3.19 -5.09
CA TYR A 84 -0.26 4.51 -4.88
C TYR A 84 1.27 4.51 -4.68
N PRO A 85 1.86 3.56 -3.93
CA PRO A 85 3.31 3.44 -3.88
C PRO A 85 3.96 3.18 -5.24
N LEU A 86 3.30 2.43 -6.13
CA LEU A 86 3.77 2.20 -7.50
C LEU A 86 3.80 3.50 -8.32
N HIS A 87 2.75 4.32 -8.23
CA HIS A 87 2.74 5.64 -8.88
C HIS A 87 3.88 6.53 -8.36
N MET A 88 4.12 6.52 -7.06
CA MET A 88 5.20 7.32 -6.47
C MET A 88 6.58 6.79 -6.86
N ALA A 89 6.75 5.47 -6.93
CA ALA A 89 7.98 4.85 -7.38
C ALA A 89 8.33 5.25 -8.84
N VAL A 90 7.38 5.13 -9.75
CA VAL A 90 7.55 5.55 -11.15
C VAL A 90 7.81 7.05 -11.25
N LYS A 91 7.01 7.88 -10.58
CA LYS A 91 7.14 9.34 -10.60
C LYS A 91 8.49 9.85 -10.09
N HIS A 92 9.00 9.23 -9.04
CA HIS A 92 10.26 9.62 -8.39
C HIS A 92 11.46 8.79 -8.84
N LYS A 93 11.28 7.89 -9.80
CA LYS A 93 12.32 6.99 -10.33
C LYS A 93 13.00 6.17 -9.23
N VAL A 94 12.18 5.65 -8.31
CA VAL A 94 12.62 4.76 -7.24
C VAL A 94 12.29 3.33 -7.66
N SER A 95 13.30 2.46 -7.70
CA SER A 95 13.14 1.08 -8.15
C SER A 95 12.75 0.09 -7.04
N LEU A 96 12.91 0.45 -5.76
CA LEU A 96 12.61 -0.43 -4.64
C LEU A 96 11.45 0.11 -3.80
N ILE A 97 10.39 -0.69 -3.68
CA ILE A 97 9.33 -0.48 -2.71
C ILE A 97 9.49 -1.51 -1.58
N MET A 98 9.51 -1.05 -0.33
CA MET A 98 9.63 -1.91 0.83
C MET A 98 8.37 -1.82 1.69
N TYR A 99 7.70 -2.95 1.87
CA TYR A 99 6.56 -3.08 2.80
C TYR A 99 7.01 -3.63 4.15
N GLY A 100 6.39 -3.16 5.21
CA GLY A 100 6.58 -3.68 6.57
C GLY A 100 5.79 -4.94 6.83
N GLU A 101 4.60 -5.04 6.24
CA GLU A 101 3.69 -6.17 6.37
C GLU A 101 3.83 -7.12 5.19
N ASN A 102 3.78 -8.43 5.46
CA ASN A 102 3.66 -9.45 4.43
C ASN A 102 2.24 -10.00 4.44
N GLY A 103 1.38 -9.46 3.57
CA GLY A 103 -0.02 -9.85 3.49
C GLY A 103 -0.25 -11.35 3.23
N GLU A 104 0.68 -12.03 2.59
CA GLU A 104 0.55 -13.46 2.30
C GLU A 104 0.77 -14.35 3.52
N VAL A 105 1.69 -13.96 4.40
CA VAL A 105 1.97 -14.68 5.64
C VAL A 105 0.98 -14.30 6.74
N GLU A 106 0.64 -13.01 6.83
CA GLU A 106 -0.16 -12.49 7.94
C GLU A 106 -1.66 -12.69 7.75
N TYR A 107 -2.14 -12.69 6.48
CA TYR A 107 -3.57 -12.75 6.16
C TYR A 107 -3.99 -13.98 5.36
N GLY A 108 -3.14 -15.00 5.28
CA GLY A 108 -3.49 -16.28 4.66
C GLY A 108 -3.50 -16.28 3.13
N GLY A 109 -2.53 -15.62 2.52
CA GLY A 109 -2.34 -15.57 1.07
C GLY A 109 -1.84 -16.89 0.45
N ASN A 110 -1.28 -16.83 -0.75
CA ASN A 110 -0.85 -18.01 -1.49
C ASN A 110 0.44 -18.60 -0.89
N MET A 111 0.36 -19.84 -0.40
CA MET A 111 1.51 -20.54 0.18
C MET A 111 2.69 -20.72 -0.79
N LYS A 112 2.46 -20.67 -2.11
CA LYS A 112 3.53 -20.77 -3.10
C LYS A 112 4.39 -19.50 -3.18
N THR A 113 3.80 -18.36 -2.88
CA THR A 113 4.45 -17.05 -2.89
C THR A 113 4.82 -16.56 -1.48
N ALA A 114 4.29 -17.21 -0.45
CA ALA A 114 4.53 -16.86 0.95
C ALA A 114 6.01 -16.85 1.36
N TYR A 115 6.85 -17.58 0.64
CA TYR A 115 8.29 -17.66 0.88
C TYR A 115 9.15 -16.88 -0.14
N GLN A 116 8.52 -16.04 -0.97
CA GLN A 116 9.25 -15.21 -1.93
C GLN A 116 9.42 -13.79 -1.39
N PRO A 117 10.65 -13.25 -1.39
CA PRO A 117 10.90 -11.88 -0.89
C PRO A 117 10.28 -10.81 -1.77
N GLN A 118 10.03 -11.12 -3.04
CA GLN A 118 9.49 -10.23 -4.05
C GLN A 118 8.04 -10.58 -4.37
N ARG A 119 7.23 -9.55 -4.58
CA ARG A 119 5.86 -9.63 -5.05
C ARG A 119 5.78 -9.37 -6.55
N GLU A 120 5.12 -10.27 -7.29
CA GLU A 120 4.83 -10.04 -8.69
C GLU A 120 3.62 -9.10 -8.85
N ILE A 121 3.83 -8.01 -9.57
CA ILE A 121 2.81 -6.94 -9.73
C ILE A 121 1.61 -7.43 -10.56
N LYS A 122 1.82 -8.35 -11.50
CA LYS A 122 0.74 -8.93 -12.32
C LYS A 122 -0.28 -9.76 -11.53
N ASP A 123 0.06 -10.19 -10.32
CA ASP A 123 -0.82 -11.02 -9.49
C ASP A 123 -1.73 -10.20 -8.57
N HIS A 124 -1.67 -8.85 -8.63
CA HIS A 124 -2.43 -7.97 -7.75
C HIS A 124 -3.94 -8.18 -7.83
N ASP A 125 -4.49 -8.34 -9.04
CA ASP A 125 -5.93 -8.44 -9.25
C ASP A 125 -6.53 -9.68 -8.61
N HIS A 126 -5.81 -10.81 -8.67
CA HIS A 126 -6.30 -12.07 -8.10
C HIS A 126 -6.01 -12.21 -6.60
N MET A 127 -4.85 -11.74 -6.14
CA MET A 127 -4.40 -11.99 -4.77
C MET A 127 -4.83 -10.91 -3.78
N TYR A 128 -4.82 -9.64 -4.22
CA TYR A 128 -5.08 -8.52 -3.31
C TYR A 128 -6.43 -7.86 -3.53
N PHE A 129 -6.99 -7.98 -4.73
CA PHE A 129 -8.28 -7.37 -5.06
C PHE A 129 -9.42 -8.39 -5.05
N SER A 130 -9.18 -9.61 -4.58
CA SER A 130 -10.19 -10.67 -4.48
C SER A 130 -10.91 -10.95 -5.82
N GLY A 131 -10.23 -10.70 -6.94
CA GLY A 131 -10.80 -10.79 -8.29
C GLY A 131 -11.66 -9.59 -8.71
N PHE A 132 -11.68 -8.52 -7.91
CA PHE A 132 -12.44 -7.29 -8.19
C PHE A 132 -11.48 -6.11 -8.38
N PRO A 133 -10.87 -5.94 -9.57
CA PRO A 133 -10.00 -4.78 -9.84
C PRO A 133 -10.81 -3.48 -9.83
N PRO A 134 -10.16 -2.31 -9.70
CA PRO A 134 -10.89 -1.03 -9.61
C PRO A 134 -11.87 -0.78 -10.76
N GLU A 135 -11.58 -1.25 -11.97
CA GLU A 135 -12.42 -1.10 -13.16
C GLU A 135 -13.79 -1.77 -13.03
N PHE A 136 -13.89 -2.82 -12.22
CA PHE A 136 -15.15 -3.53 -11.95
C PHE A 136 -16.26 -2.58 -11.49
N TRP A 137 -15.91 -1.53 -10.76
CA TRP A 137 -16.89 -0.61 -10.20
C TRP A 137 -17.52 0.34 -11.22
N GLN A 138 -17.06 0.35 -12.48
CA GLN A 138 -17.73 1.07 -13.56
C GLN A 138 -19.13 0.52 -13.82
N GLU A 139 -19.30 -0.80 -13.77
CA GLU A 139 -20.60 -1.48 -13.93
C GLU A 139 -21.58 -1.09 -12.79
N HIS A 140 -21.06 -0.56 -11.70
CA HIS A 140 -21.83 -0.08 -10.55
C HIS A 140 -21.92 1.45 -10.47
N GLY A 141 -21.70 2.13 -11.62
CA GLY A 141 -21.90 3.57 -11.76
C GLY A 141 -20.83 4.44 -11.12
N VAL A 142 -19.59 3.93 -10.98
CA VAL A 142 -18.42 4.75 -10.65
C VAL A 142 -17.71 5.13 -11.94
N SER A 143 -17.46 6.42 -12.16
CA SER A 143 -16.79 6.85 -13.39
C SER A 143 -15.31 6.42 -13.41
N MET A 144 -14.75 6.21 -14.61
CA MET A 144 -13.32 5.93 -14.74
C MET A 144 -12.47 7.08 -14.16
N PHE A 145 -12.92 8.32 -14.29
CA PHE A 145 -12.24 9.47 -13.72
C PHE A 145 -12.13 9.36 -12.19
N ASP A 146 -13.21 8.94 -11.52
CA ASP A 146 -13.24 8.73 -10.06
C ASP A 146 -12.35 7.54 -9.64
N LEU A 147 -12.20 6.55 -10.53
CA LEU A 147 -11.39 5.36 -10.27
C LEU A 147 -9.89 5.57 -10.50
N MET A 148 -9.49 6.56 -11.30
CA MET A 148 -8.07 6.80 -11.64
C MET A 148 -7.12 6.82 -10.44
N PRO A 149 -7.45 7.43 -9.28
CA PRO A 149 -6.54 7.40 -8.11
C PRO A 149 -6.31 6.02 -7.51
N PHE A 150 -7.20 5.07 -7.80
CA PHE A 150 -7.18 3.70 -7.30
C PHE A 150 -6.56 2.70 -8.29
N MET A 151 -6.36 3.13 -9.55
CA MET A 151 -5.78 2.30 -10.61
C MET A 151 -4.27 2.12 -10.44
N PRO A 152 -3.68 1.02 -10.92
CA PRO A 152 -2.23 0.92 -11.03
C PRO A 152 -1.67 1.88 -12.09
N PRO A 153 -0.40 2.28 -12.02
CA PRO A 153 0.27 2.92 -13.14
C PRO A 153 0.40 1.96 -14.32
N ASN A 154 0.74 2.49 -15.50
CA ASN A 154 0.94 1.67 -16.68
C ASN A 154 2.03 0.61 -16.41
N PHE A 155 1.76 -0.64 -16.78
CA PHE A 155 2.68 -1.76 -16.56
C PHE A 155 4.03 -1.55 -17.25
N GLN A 156 4.06 -0.91 -18.41
CA GLN A 156 5.32 -0.61 -19.11
C GLN A 156 6.16 0.41 -18.33
N GLU A 157 5.54 1.44 -17.73
CA GLU A 157 6.25 2.41 -16.89
C GLU A 157 6.87 1.75 -15.65
N ILE A 158 6.16 0.81 -15.02
CA ILE A 158 6.68 0.04 -13.88
C ILE A 158 7.90 -0.79 -14.31
N LYS A 159 7.80 -1.45 -15.46
CA LYS A 159 8.87 -2.28 -16.03
C LYS A 159 10.10 -1.45 -16.41
N ASP A 160 9.88 -0.31 -17.06
CA ASP A 160 10.96 0.59 -17.48
C ASP A 160 11.68 1.20 -16.27
N ASN A 161 10.93 1.47 -15.19
CA ASN A 161 11.48 1.93 -13.91
C ASN A 161 12.18 0.80 -13.12
N LYS A 162 12.03 -0.46 -13.54
CA LYS A 162 12.56 -1.65 -12.85
C LYS A 162 12.08 -1.71 -11.40
N THR A 163 10.79 -1.42 -11.19
CA THR A 163 10.22 -1.38 -9.84
C THR A 163 10.07 -2.78 -9.28
N GLU A 164 10.64 -3.00 -8.11
CA GLU A 164 10.52 -4.23 -7.33
C GLU A 164 9.80 -3.95 -6.01
N ILE A 165 8.93 -4.87 -5.61
CA ILE A 165 8.23 -4.82 -4.33
C ILE A 165 8.78 -5.91 -3.42
N HIS A 166 9.27 -5.51 -2.27
CA HIS A 166 9.85 -6.42 -1.28
C HIS A 166 9.14 -6.28 0.07
N PHE A 167 9.15 -7.36 0.83
CA PHE A 167 8.67 -7.39 2.20
C PHE A 167 9.86 -7.46 3.17
N TYR A 168 9.92 -6.53 4.11
CA TYR A 168 11.05 -6.44 5.05
C TYR A 168 11.19 -7.69 5.93
N GLY A 169 10.08 -8.36 6.23
CA GLY A 169 10.06 -9.59 7.02
C GLY A 169 10.90 -10.74 6.45
N TYR A 170 11.29 -10.70 5.17
CA TYR A 170 12.22 -11.66 4.58
C TYR A 170 13.68 -11.38 4.90
N TYR A 171 14.02 -10.12 5.20
CA TYR A 171 15.39 -9.70 5.50
C TYR A 171 15.68 -9.70 6.99
N LYS A 172 14.65 -9.59 7.80
CA LYS A 172 14.71 -9.69 9.26
C LYS A 172 13.49 -10.42 9.77
N MET A 173 13.71 -11.41 10.65
CA MET A 173 12.63 -12.11 11.34
C MET A 173 11.71 -11.06 11.99
N TRP A 174 10.41 -11.19 11.71
CA TRP A 174 9.40 -10.27 12.20
C TRP A 174 9.09 -10.55 13.65
N ASP A 175 9.35 -9.60 14.53
CA ASP A 175 8.92 -9.63 15.92
C ASP A 175 8.04 -8.40 16.22
N PRO A 176 6.72 -8.60 16.42
CA PRO A 176 5.82 -7.48 16.69
C PRO A 176 6.17 -6.67 17.92
N GLN A 177 6.87 -7.25 18.90
CA GLN A 177 7.25 -6.58 20.13
C GLN A 177 8.53 -5.75 19.98
N GLU A 178 9.47 -6.19 19.17
CA GLU A 178 10.67 -5.42 18.84
C GLU A 178 10.37 -4.16 18.00
N ASN A 179 9.20 -4.07 17.41
CA ASN A 179 8.81 -2.97 16.52
C ASN A 179 8.17 -1.78 17.27
N PHE A 180 8.06 -1.84 18.59
CA PHE A 180 7.55 -0.75 19.43
C PHE A 180 8.63 0.22 19.89
#